data_bfc14162d258a711556bfb5f124ed5d5
#
_entry.id   bfc14162d258a711556bfb5f124ed5d5
#
_cell.length_a   1.000
_cell.length_b   1.000
_cell.length_c   1.000
_cell.angle_alpha   90.00
_cell.angle_beta   90.00
_cell.angle_gamma   90.00
#
_symmetry.space_group_name_H-M   'P 1'
#
loop_
_entity.id
_entity.type
_entity.pdbx_description
1 polymer ?
#
loop_
_entity_poly.entity_id
_entity_poly.type
_entity_poly.pdbx_seq_one_letter_code
_entity_poly.pdbx_strand_id
1 'polypeptide(L)'
;MNERAPDLTQQVLQPEMHEKILLRAAELVAMGWTRGTAARDARGQKVRSTAPQATAWCIVGAVDRALYEVLNVDVYEVLGVDVEAYDGAPCRLPLVRTLRWPICRVLHRVDVATWNDAVCPGAVAAEGLLRRAAAEGATLPLF
;
A
#
# COMPACT_ATOMS: atom_id res chain seq x y z
N MET A 1 -23.24 26.83 1.85
CA MET A 1 -23.42 25.45 1.38
C MET A 1 -22.11 24.71 1.50
N ASN A 2 -22.14 23.61 2.20
CA ASN A 2 -20.91 22.87 2.45
C ASN A 2 -20.64 21.88 1.32
N GLU A 3 -19.72 22.25 0.47
CA GLU A 3 -19.17 21.28 -0.46
C GLU A 3 -18.23 20.36 0.33
N ARG A 4 -18.67 19.16 0.57
CA ARG A 4 -17.79 18.16 1.17
C ARG A 4 -16.84 17.67 0.10
N ALA A 5 -15.56 17.61 0.44
CA ALA A 5 -14.61 16.88 -0.38
C ALA A 5 -15.15 15.45 -0.58
N PRO A 6 -15.00 14.84 -1.76
CA PRO A 6 -15.38 13.45 -1.97
C PRO A 6 -14.75 12.57 -0.92
N ASP A 7 -15.49 11.57 -0.44
CA ASP A 7 -14.94 10.55 0.45
C ASP A 7 -13.70 9.92 -0.20
N LEU A 8 -12.60 9.88 0.54
CA LEU A 8 -11.34 9.31 0.04
C LEU A 8 -11.49 7.85 -0.38
N THR A 9 -12.34 7.10 0.32
CA THR A 9 -12.63 5.71 -0.05
C THR A 9 -13.27 5.65 -1.44
N GLN A 10 -14.19 6.56 -1.73
CA GLN A 10 -14.83 6.62 -3.04
C GLN A 10 -13.86 7.07 -4.13
N GLN A 11 -12.95 8.00 -3.82
CA GLN A 11 -11.90 8.38 -4.76
C GLN A 11 -11.01 7.21 -5.13
N VAL A 12 -10.61 6.41 -4.14
CA VAL A 12 -9.78 5.23 -4.34
C VAL A 12 -10.52 4.16 -5.16
N LEU A 13 -11.85 4.08 -5.03
CA LEU A 13 -12.67 3.14 -5.80
C LEU A 13 -12.79 3.52 -7.27
N GLN A 14 -12.46 4.74 -7.66
CA GLN A 14 -12.42 5.11 -9.07
C GLN A 14 -11.34 4.26 -9.77
N PRO A 15 -11.67 3.55 -10.87
CA PRO A 15 -10.71 2.62 -11.49
C PRO A 15 -9.38 3.28 -11.83
N GLU A 16 -9.40 4.49 -12.35
CA GLU A 16 -8.19 5.21 -12.75
C GLU A 16 -7.31 5.57 -11.54
N MET A 17 -7.92 5.99 -10.44
CA MET A 17 -7.20 6.34 -9.23
C MET A 17 -6.64 5.10 -8.57
N HIS A 18 -7.42 4.04 -8.51
CA HIS A 18 -7.01 2.76 -7.95
C HIS A 18 -5.80 2.19 -8.67
N GLU A 19 -5.87 2.16 -10.00
CA GLU A 19 -4.77 1.71 -10.85
C GLU A 19 -3.53 2.57 -10.65
N LYS A 20 -3.68 3.89 -10.62
CA LYS A 20 -2.58 4.84 -10.45
C LYS A 20 -1.82 4.59 -9.14
N ILE A 21 -2.54 4.39 -8.04
CA ILE A 21 -1.93 4.13 -6.73
C ILE A 21 -1.17 2.80 -6.75
N LEU A 22 -1.77 1.73 -7.26
CA LEU A 22 -1.13 0.42 -7.29
C LEU A 22 0.07 0.38 -8.23
N LEU A 23 0.02 1.05 -9.37
CA LEU A 23 1.16 1.15 -10.28
C LEU A 23 2.29 1.95 -9.66
N ARG A 24 1.98 3.02 -8.92
CA ARG A 24 3.02 3.75 -8.20
C ARG A 24 3.66 2.89 -7.11
N ALA A 25 2.86 2.12 -6.40
CA ALA A 25 3.38 1.16 -5.42
C ALA A 25 4.32 0.14 -6.08
N ALA A 26 3.98 -0.32 -7.29
CA ALA A 26 4.84 -1.23 -8.06
C ALA A 26 6.20 -0.58 -8.39
N GLU A 27 6.19 0.67 -8.78
CA GLU A 27 7.43 1.42 -9.03
C GLU A 27 8.28 1.54 -7.77
N LEU A 28 7.64 1.80 -6.63
CA LEU A 28 8.34 1.95 -5.35
C LEU A 28 9.06 0.66 -4.95
N VAL A 29 8.39 -0.49 -5.00
CA VAL A 29 9.03 -1.76 -4.64
C VAL A 29 10.12 -2.15 -5.64
N ALA A 30 10.00 -1.73 -6.89
CA ALA A 30 11.06 -1.93 -7.89
C ALA A 30 12.32 -1.10 -7.55
N MET A 31 12.14 0.06 -6.92
CA MET A 31 13.24 0.90 -6.46
C MET A 31 13.92 0.32 -5.23
N GLY A 32 13.15 -0.28 -4.31
CA GLY A 32 13.67 -0.89 -3.10
C GLY A 32 12.59 -1.67 -2.38
N TRP A 33 12.84 -2.95 -2.13
CA TRP A 33 11.90 -3.83 -1.46
C TRP A 33 12.49 -4.32 -0.14
N THR A 34 11.63 -4.46 0.88
CA THR A 34 12.01 -5.00 2.18
C THR A 34 10.92 -5.88 2.75
N ARG A 35 11.25 -6.61 3.80
CA ARG A 35 10.30 -7.42 4.56
C ARG A 35 10.41 -7.11 6.04
N GLY A 36 9.38 -7.49 6.79
CA GLY A 36 9.36 -7.36 8.25
C GLY A 36 8.97 -5.99 8.78
N THR A 37 8.83 -4.99 7.92
CA THR A 37 8.36 -3.65 8.28
C THR A 37 7.85 -2.94 7.03
N ALA A 38 7.11 -1.85 7.22
CA ALA A 38 6.54 -1.08 6.10
C ALA A 38 7.62 -0.44 5.23
N ALA A 39 8.67 0.10 5.82
CA ALA A 39 9.74 0.75 5.06
C ALA A 39 11.04 0.81 5.87
N ARG A 40 12.15 0.98 5.14
CA ARG A 40 13.47 1.18 5.73
C ARG A 40 14.19 2.32 5.01
N ASP A 41 15.09 2.98 5.73
CA ASP A 41 15.97 3.99 5.15
C ASP A 41 17.23 3.33 4.54
N ALA A 42 18.16 4.15 4.04
CA ALA A 42 19.40 3.67 3.43
C ALA A 42 20.32 2.92 4.40
N ARG A 43 20.11 3.08 5.69
CA ARG A 43 20.87 2.36 6.73
C ARG A 43 20.16 1.08 7.17
N GLY A 44 19.02 0.76 6.58
CA GLY A 44 18.23 -0.41 6.95
C GLY A 44 17.38 -0.21 8.21
N GLN A 45 17.28 0.99 8.73
CA GLN A 45 16.47 1.29 9.90
C GLN A 45 15.00 1.44 9.50
N LYS A 46 14.11 1.00 10.38
CA LYS A 46 12.67 1.14 10.17
C LYS A 46 12.28 2.60 10.18
N VAL A 47 11.52 3.02 9.17
CA VAL A 47 10.96 4.37 9.07
C VAL A 47 9.51 4.27 8.60
N ARG A 48 8.76 5.36 8.72
CA ARG A 48 7.42 5.42 8.15
C ARG A 48 7.52 5.26 6.62
N SER A 49 6.58 4.56 6.02
CA SER A 49 6.53 4.43 4.57
C SER A 49 6.42 5.79 3.87
N THR A 50 5.85 6.78 4.56
CA THR A 50 5.67 8.16 4.08
C THR A 50 6.86 9.06 4.38
N ALA A 51 7.88 8.57 5.06
CA ALA A 51 9.06 9.38 5.42
C ALA A 51 9.91 9.70 4.19
N PRO A 52 10.48 10.91 4.12
CA PRO A 52 11.38 11.25 3.01
C PRO A 52 12.61 10.35 2.93
N GLN A 53 13.05 9.79 4.06
CA GLN A 53 14.23 8.93 4.16
C GLN A 53 13.98 7.51 3.68
N ALA A 54 12.74 7.11 3.47
CA ALA A 54 12.40 5.75 3.05
C ALA A 54 13.00 5.45 1.67
N THR A 55 13.72 4.35 1.56
CA THR A 55 14.35 3.90 0.31
C THR A 55 13.94 2.49 -0.09
N ALA A 56 13.27 1.76 0.80
CA ALA A 56 12.75 0.42 0.52
C ALA A 56 11.41 0.24 1.22
N TRP A 57 10.50 -0.46 0.59
CA TRP A 57 9.13 -0.66 1.09
C TRP A 57 8.73 -2.13 0.97
N CYS A 58 7.95 -2.61 1.92
CA CYS A 58 7.18 -3.84 1.70
C CYS A 58 5.98 -3.50 0.80
N ILE A 59 5.27 -4.52 0.33
CA ILE A 59 4.12 -4.30 -0.56
C ILE A 59 3.09 -3.36 0.10
N VAL A 60 2.75 -3.60 1.34
CA VAL A 60 1.79 -2.78 2.10
C VAL A 60 2.32 -1.36 2.29
N GLY A 61 3.59 -1.23 2.66
CA GLY A 61 4.23 0.09 2.84
C GLY A 61 4.29 0.88 1.54
N ALA A 62 4.52 0.20 0.42
CA ALA A 62 4.53 0.84 -0.89
C ALA A 62 3.14 1.37 -1.26
N VAL A 63 2.08 0.63 -0.95
CA VAL A 63 0.70 1.11 -1.18
C VAL A 63 0.42 2.35 -0.32
N ASP A 64 0.82 2.34 0.94
CA ASP A 64 0.64 3.48 1.84
C ASP A 64 1.43 4.70 1.36
N ARG A 65 2.65 4.50 0.87
CA ARG A 65 3.47 5.57 0.29
C ARG A 65 2.85 6.13 -0.98
N ALA A 66 2.37 5.26 -1.86
CA ALA A 66 1.71 5.68 -3.09
C ALA A 66 0.44 6.48 -2.78
N LEU A 67 -0.34 6.06 -1.79
CA LEU A 67 -1.51 6.78 -1.33
C LEU A 67 -1.15 8.19 -0.86
N TYR A 68 -0.06 8.30 -0.11
CA TYR A 68 0.45 9.59 0.35
C TYR A 68 0.86 10.47 -0.84
N GLU A 69 1.60 9.94 -1.81
CA GLU A 69 2.07 10.70 -2.97
C GLU A 69 0.92 11.14 -3.88
N VAL A 70 -0.08 10.29 -4.08
CA VAL A 70 -1.18 10.55 -5.02
C VAL A 70 -2.30 11.38 -4.39
N LEU A 71 -2.69 11.09 -3.15
CA LEU A 71 -3.82 11.73 -2.48
C LEU A 71 -3.44 12.55 -1.25
N ASN A 72 -2.16 12.63 -0.92
CA ASN A 72 -1.66 13.35 0.25
C ASN A 72 -2.27 12.84 1.58
N VAL A 73 -2.54 11.53 1.66
CA VAL A 73 -3.07 10.89 2.87
C VAL A 73 -1.94 10.15 3.55
N ASP A 74 -1.55 10.61 4.75
CA ASP A 74 -0.56 9.92 5.57
C ASP A 74 -1.28 9.02 6.56
N VAL A 75 -1.22 7.71 6.34
CA VAL A 75 -1.93 6.73 7.16
C VAL A 75 -1.48 6.73 8.62
N TYR A 76 -0.21 7.07 8.89
CA TYR A 76 0.30 7.15 10.25
C TYR A 76 -0.35 8.29 11.03
N GLU A 77 -0.51 9.45 10.40
CA GLU A 77 -1.18 10.59 11.01
C GLU A 77 -2.67 10.34 11.21
N VAL A 78 -3.32 9.76 10.20
CA VAL A 78 -4.76 9.46 10.29
C VAL A 78 -5.04 8.47 11.41
N LEU A 79 -4.20 7.43 11.58
CA LEU A 79 -4.35 6.44 12.63
C LEU A 79 -3.79 6.89 13.97
N GLY A 80 -2.96 7.94 13.99
CA GLY A 80 -2.32 8.42 15.21
C GLY A 80 -1.30 7.44 15.76
N VAL A 81 -0.59 6.71 14.89
CA VAL A 81 0.36 5.67 15.29
C VAL A 81 1.76 5.93 14.77
N ASP A 82 2.74 5.40 15.47
CA ASP A 82 4.14 5.39 15.06
C ASP A 82 4.47 4.11 14.29
N VAL A 83 5.70 4.05 13.76
CA VAL A 83 6.18 2.93 12.95
C VAL A 83 5.93 1.58 13.60
N GLU A 84 6.34 1.43 14.87
CA GLU A 84 6.23 0.15 15.57
C GLU A 84 4.78 -0.27 15.79
N ALA A 85 3.92 0.67 16.18
CA ALA A 85 2.52 0.39 16.38
C ALA A 85 1.80 0.04 15.08
N TYR A 86 2.19 0.69 13.97
CA TYR A 86 1.61 0.42 12.66
C TYR A 86 1.98 -0.99 12.17
N ASP A 87 3.25 -1.37 12.28
CA ASP A 87 3.72 -2.69 11.84
C ASP A 87 2.99 -3.83 12.56
N GLY A 88 2.60 -3.63 13.80
CA GLY A 88 1.90 -4.63 14.59
C GLY A 88 0.38 -4.53 14.55
N ALA A 89 -0.18 -3.50 13.94
CA ALA A 89 -1.61 -3.24 13.95
C ALA A 89 -2.31 -3.80 12.71
N PRO A 90 -3.51 -4.36 12.84
CA PRO A 90 -4.33 -4.68 11.69
C PRO A 90 -4.75 -3.39 10.98
N CYS A 91 -4.95 -3.45 9.68
CA CYS A 91 -5.41 -2.32 8.90
C CYS A 91 -6.83 -1.92 9.35
N ARG A 92 -6.98 -0.67 9.81
CA ARG A 92 -8.25 -0.17 10.32
C ARG A 92 -8.92 0.84 9.40
N LEU A 93 -8.22 1.34 8.38
CA LEU A 93 -8.79 2.31 7.45
C LEU A 93 -9.47 1.60 6.29
N PRO A 94 -10.78 1.85 6.06
CA PRO A 94 -11.49 1.24 4.93
C PRO A 94 -10.81 1.52 3.59
N LEU A 95 -10.30 2.71 3.41
CA LEU A 95 -9.60 3.14 2.22
C LEU A 95 -8.35 2.29 1.94
N VAL A 96 -7.57 1.93 2.97
CA VAL A 96 -6.40 1.08 2.83
C VAL A 96 -6.82 -0.36 2.53
N ARG A 97 -7.87 -0.85 3.19
CA ARG A 97 -8.42 -2.19 2.89
C ARG A 97 -8.89 -2.29 1.46
N THR A 98 -9.52 -1.25 0.94
CA THR A 98 -9.98 -1.18 -0.44
C THR A 98 -8.81 -1.35 -1.41
N LEU A 99 -7.67 -0.71 -1.13
CA LEU A 99 -6.48 -0.84 -1.96
C LEU A 99 -5.81 -2.20 -1.83
N ARG A 100 -5.88 -2.84 -0.67
CA ARG A 100 -5.28 -4.17 -0.44
C ARG A 100 -6.11 -5.29 -1.03
N TRP A 101 -7.41 -5.10 -1.20
CA TRP A 101 -8.31 -6.15 -1.65
C TRP A 101 -7.92 -6.77 -3.01
N PRO A 102 -7.61 -5.98 -4.06
CA PRO A 102 -7.18 -6.56 -5.34
C PRO A 102 -5.91 -7.39 -5.19
N ILE A 103 -5.00 -6.98 -4.32
CA ILE A 103 -3.77 -7.73 -4.06
C ILE A 103 -4.10 -9.07 -3.38
N CYS A 104 -4.97 -9.04 -2.39
CA CYS A 104 -5.43 -10.27 -1.71
C CYS A 104 -6.13 -11.23 -2.66
N ARG A 105 -6.90 -10.70 -3.64
CA ARG A 105 -7.56 -11.52 -4.64
C ARG A 105 -6.54 -12.27 -5.51
N VAL A 106 -5.50 -11.57 -5.96
CA VAL A 106 -4.44 -12.19 -6.76
C VAL A 106 -3.75 -13.29 -5.96
N LEU A 107 -3.61 -13.09 -4.65
CA LEU A 107 -2.98 -14.06 -3.75
C LEU A 107 -3.95 -15.14 -3.23
N HIS A 108 -5.15 -15.24 -3.79
CA HIS A 108 -6.18 -16.19 -3.33
C HIS A 108 -6.52 -16.02 -1.85
N ARG A 109 -6.69 -14.77 -1.41
CA ARG A 109 -7.06 -14.36 -0.05
C ARG A 109 -5.99 -14.58 1.01
N VAL A 110 -4.75 -14.78 0.61
CA VAL A 110 -3.63 -14.76 1.56
C VAL A 110 -3.38 -13.32 1.98
N ASP A 111 -3.09 -13.12 3.26
CA ASP A 111 -2.75 -11.80 3.79
C ASP A 111 -1.49 -11.25 3.10
N VAL A 112 -1.58 -10.00 2.63
CA VAL A 112 -0.51 -9.39 1.84
C VAL A 112 0.79 -9.26 2.64
N ALA A 113 0.70 -8.83 3.90
CA ALA A 113 1.88 -8.67 4.73
C ALA A 113 2.57 -10.01 5.00
N THR A 114 1.78 -11.05 5.28
CA THR A 114 2.30 -12.41 5.48
C THR A 114 2.98 -12.93 4.22
N TRP A 115 2.35 -12.74 3.05
CA TRP A 115 2.95 -13.17 1.79
C TRP A 115 4.25 -12.43 1.53
N ASN A 116 4.27 -11.11 1.75
CA ASN A 116 5.47 -10.29 1.56
C ASN A 116 6.64 -10.80 2.40
N ASP A 117 6.37 -11.14 3.67
CA ASP A 117 7.43 -11.48 4.62
C ASP A 117 7.87 -12.93 4.53
N ALA A 118 6.96 -13.85 4.23
CA ALA A 118 7.22 -15.29 4.31
C ALA A 118 7.40 -15.95 2.95
N VAL A 119 6.81 -15.43 1.89
CA VAL A 119 6.73 -16.09 0.57
C VAL A 119 7.45 -15.31 -0.52
N CYS A 120 7.29 -13.98 -0.54
CA CYS A 120 7.82 -13.15 -1.63
C CYS A 120 9.35 -13.28 -1.74
N PRO A 121 9.87 -13.68 -2.90
CA PRO A 121 11.32 -13.87 -3.04
C PRO A 121 12.10 -12.56 -3.22
N GLY A 122 11.45 -11.46 -3.59
CA GLY A 122 12.14 -10.18 -3.78
C GLY A 122 11.32 -9.14 -4.52
N ALA A 123 12.00 -8.07 -4.91
CA ALA A 123 11.39 -6.90 -5.54
C ALA A 123 10.63 -7.22 -6.83
N VAL A 124 11.16 -8.09 -7.67
CA VAL A 124 10.54 -8.43 -8.97
C VAL A 124 9.17 -9.08 -8.75
N ALA A 125 9.07 -10.01 -7.80
CA ALA A 125 7.81 -10.66 -7.49
C ALA A 125 6.82 -9.69 -6.85
N ALA A 126 7.29 -8.79 -5.97
CA ALA A 126 6.45 -7.77 -5.35
C ALA A 126 5.91 -6.80 -6.41
N GLU A 127 6.75 -6.34 -7.31
CA GLU A 127 6.34 -5.48 -8.41
C GLU A 127 5.31 -6.17 -9.30
N GLY A 128 5.57 -7.41 -9.69
CA GLY A 128 4.67 -8.18 -10.55
C GLY A 128 3.29 -8.35 -9.92
N LEU A 129 3.23 -8.63 -8.63
CA LEU A 129 1.98 -8.76 -7.90
C LEU A 129 1.18 -7.45 -7.93
N LEU A 130 1.84 -6.33 -7.66
CA LEU A 130 1.18 -5.01 -7.65
C LEU A 130 0.67 -4.62 -9.04
N ARG A 131 1.45 -4.87 -10.09
CA ARG A 131 1.02 -4.59 -11.46
C ARG A 131 -0.17 -5.46 -11.87
N ARG A 132 -0.16 -6.71 -11.47
CA ARG A 132 -1.29 -7.60 -11.71
C ARG A 132 -2.54 -7.16 -10.96
N ALA A 133 -2.41 -6.77 -9.71
CA ALA A 133 -3.51 -6.24 -8.92
C ALA A 133 -4.07 -4.96 -9.52
N ALA A 134 -3.20 -4.08 -10.04
CA ALA A 134 -3.63 -2.86 -10.71
C ALA A 134 -4.47 -3.17 -11.96
N ALA A 135 -4.04 -4.15 -12.76
CA ALA A 135 -4.76 -4.54 -13.96
C ALA A 135 -6.13 -5.17 -13.65
N GLU A 136 -6.19 -6.01 -12.63
CA GLU A 136 -7.41 -6.72 -12.24
C GLU A 136 -8.34 -5.87 -11.36
N GLY A 137 -7.77 -4.89 -10.65
CA GLY A 137 -8.52 -4.06 -9.72
C GLY A 137 -9.62 -3.24 -10.36
N ALA A 138 -9.48 -2.92 -11.65
CA ALA A 138 -10.49 -2.17 -12.40
C ALA A 138 -11.82 -2.94 -12.51
N THR A 139 -11.83 -4.24 -12.24
CA THR A 139 -13.00 -5.10 -12.30
C THR A 139 -13.47 -5.56 -10.93
N LEU A 140 -13.21 -4.75 -9.90
CA LEU A 140 -13.60 -5.10 -8.53
C LEU A 140 -15.10 -5.37 -8.45
N PRO A 141 -15.48 -6.52 -7.86
CA PRO A 141 -16.89 -6.72 -7.56
C PRO A 141 -17.33 -5.72 -6.51
N LEU A 142 -18.54 -5.24 -6.63
CA LEU A 142 -19.16 -4.44 -5.59
C LEU A 142 -19.36 -5.32 -4.36
N PHE A 143 -18.89 -4.83 -3.27
CA PHE A 143 -19.10 -5.52 -1.99
C PHE A 143 -20.53 -5.43 -1.56
#